data_3dc01889c0a21a7188f41ac55401ac6f
#
_entry.id   3dc01889c0a21a7188f41ac55401ac6f
#
_cell.length_a   1.000
_cell.length_b   1.000
_cell.length_c   1.000
_cell.angle_alpha   90.00
_cell.angle_beta   90.00
_cell.angle_gamma   90.00
#
_symmetry.space_group_name_H-M   'P 1'
#
loop_
_entity.id
_entity.type
_entity.pdbx_description
1 polymer ?
#
loop_
_entity_poly.entity_id
_entity_poly.type
_entity_poly.pdbx_seq_one_letter_code
_entity_poly.pdbx_strand_id
1 'polypeptide(L)'
;MTAFIVTPAKAGVPLPSPRRSGIAAFAGMMMWLVVALFFLFAAPAPAQTFPALTGRVVDQANLLRPEQELDISSKSAALEAQTGRQFVVATVNSLEGRPIEDYGYRLLRHWAIGQEKQDDGVIMLVAPNEKKVRIETGYGARVFLTDAVSSIIIREAILPRFKAGDFGGGITAGTDAIVKQMSLSPAEAQRRSAEAGQREQERAGQGAGLIPMIFWGMVILFVIMSMFRRAAGRRYRRQRGGISPWVVLWGLNELSRGSRGGGWGGGGGFGGFGGGGGGGFGGFSGGGGSGGGGGASGGW
;
A
#
# COMPACT_ATOMS: atom_id res chain seq x y z
N MET A 1 98.76 32.00 -15.76
CA MET A 1 97.42 31.32 -15.93
C MET A 1 96.75 31.42 -14.58
N THR A 2 95.87 32.37 -14.41
CA THR A 2 95.17 32.70 -13.15
C THR A 2 93.73 32.31 -13.29
N ALA A 3 93.24 31.29 -12.52
CA ALA A 3 91.88 30.86 -12.53
C ALA A 3 91.05 31.68 -11.53
N PHE A 4 90.03 32.34 -12.01
CA PHE A 4 89.05 33.02 -11.18
C PHE A 4 87.94 31.99 -10.74
N ILE A 5 87.84 31.86 -9.42
CA ILE A 5 86.73 31.07 -8.78
C ILE A 5 85.60 32.07 -8.50
N VAL A 6 84.48 31.87 -9.19
CA VAL A 6 83.19 32.58 -8.92
C VAL A 6 82.36 31.76 -7.97
N THR A 7 82.18 32.31 -6.76
CA THR A 7 81.27 31.75 -5.75
C THR A 7 79.81 32.24 -6.02
N PRO A 8 78.78 31.38 -6.10
CA PRO A 8 77.40 31.85 -6.23
C PRO A 8 76.82 32.20 -4.85
N ALA A 9 76.28 33.38 -4.74
CA ALA A 9 75.59 33.89 -3.56
C ALA A 9 74.22 33.16 -3.39
N LYS A 10 74.00 32.47 -2.27
CA LYS A 10 72.71 31.92 -1.81
C LYS A 10 71.87 33.09 -1.28
N ALA A 11 70.93 33.58 -2.08
CA ALA A 11 69.81 34.39 -1.59
C ALA A 11 68.67 33.45 -1.23
N GLY A 12 68.58 33.06 0.04
CA GLY A 12 67.43 32.33 0.59
C GLY A 12 66.30 33.30 0.90
N VAL A 13 65.28 33.34 0.05
CA VAL A 13 64.00 34.02 0.37
C VAL A 13 63.21 33.09 1.26
N PRO A 14 62.79 33.41 2.49
CA PRO A 14 61.96 32.63 3.31
C PRO A 14 60.51 32.66 2.73
N LEU A 15 60.00 31.52 2.32
CA LEU A 15 58.58 31.37 1.92
C LEU A 15 57.71 31.58 3.15
N PRO A 16 56.60 32.37 3.05
CA PRO A 16 55.70 32.54 4.16
C PRO A 16 54.99 31.22 4.44
N SER A 17 55.08 30.75 5.67
CA SER A 17 54.34 29.57 6.15
C SER A 17 52.83 29.80 5.98
N PRO A 18 52.06 28.83 5.46
CA PRO A 18 50.61 28.98 5.35
C PRO A 18 50.04 29.08 6.78
N ARG A 19 49.52 30.25 7.12
CA ARG A 19 48.67 30.40 8.30
C ARG A 19 47.49 29.46 8.14
N ARG A 20 47.52 28.34 8.84
CA ARG A 20 46.35 27.44 8.98
C ARG A 20 45.26 28.27 9.65
N SER A 21 44.35 28.81 8.85
CA SER A 21 43.17 29.52 9.32
C SER A 21 42.32 28.54 10.14
N GLY A 22 42.02 28.87 11.39
CA GLY A 22 41.24 28.06 12.32
C GLY A 22 39.84 27.70 11.80
N ILE A 23 39.42 28.33 10.70
CA ILE A 23 38.14 28.08 10.00
C ILE A 23 38.04 26.64 9.49
N ALA A 24 39.16 26.03 9.02
CA ALA A 24 39.14 24.64 8.53
C ALA A 24 38.91 23.61 9.66
N ALA A 25 39.39 23.90 10.86
CA ALA A 25 39.19 23.04 12.04
C ALA A 25 37.74 23.10 12.54
N PHE A 26 37.10 24.28 12.52
CA PHE A 26 35.67 24.40 12.87
C PHE A 26 34.74 23.75 11.85
N ALA A 27 35.03 23.86 10.56
CA ALA A 27 34.24 23.20 9.51
C ALA A 27 34.26 21.66 9.64
N GLY A 28 35.43 21.09 9.96
CA GLY A 28 35.57 19.67 10.23
C GLY A 28 34.76 19.20 11.45
N MET A 29 34.82 19.96 12.55
CA MET A 29 34.10 19.63 13.78
C MET A 29 32.57 19.70 13.59
N MET A 30 32.07 20.72 12.86
CA MET A 30 30.64 20.84 12.51
C MET A 30 30.18 19.70 11.64
N MET A 31 30.98 19.27 10.66
CA MET A 31 30.63 18.15 9.80
C MET A 31 30.54 16.84 10.59
N TRP A 32 31.46 16.61 11.53
CA TRP A 32 31.40 15.44 12.41
C TRP A 32 30.21 15.49 13.36
N LEU A 33 29.83 16.66 13.86
CA LEU A 33 28.65 16.85 14.69
C LEU A 33 27.33 16.55 13.92
N VAL A 34 27.24 17.04 12.67
CA VAL A 34 26.08 16.74 11.80
C VAL A 34 26.02 15.26 11.46
N VAL A 35 27.15 14.61 11.16
CA VAL A 35 27.20 13.16 10.90
C VAL A 35 26.83 12.38 12.15
N ALA A 36 27.36 12.76 13.33
CA ALA A 36 27.02 12.11 14.59
C ALA A 36 25.52 12.29 14.94
N LEU A 37 24.96 13.48 14.69
CA LEU A 37 23.54 13.75 14.87
C LEU A 37 22.68 12.90 13.92
N PHE A 38 23.11 12.76 12.67
CA PHE A 38 22.41 11.90 11.69
C PHE A 38 22.39 10.43 12.11
N PHE A 39 23.50 9.91 12.65
CA PHE A 39 23.57 8.55 13.20
C PHE A 39 22.76 8.38 14.50
N LEU A 40 22.60 9.43 15.29
CA LEU A 40 21.79 9.39 16.51
C LEU A 40 20.29 9.29 16.20
N PHE A 41 19.84 9.80 15.04
CA PHE A 41 18.46 9.70 14.55
C PHE A 41 18.20 8.50 13.64
N ALA A 42 19.23 7.73 13.28
CA ALA A 42 19.07 6.45 12.59
C ALA A 42 18.58 5.37 13.57
N ALA A 43 17.34 5.53 14.06
CA ALA A 43 16.69 4.46 14.79
C ALA A 43 16.55 3.26 13.86
N PRO A 44 16.94 2.04 14.28
CA PRO A 44 16.70 0.84 13.49
C PRO A 44 15.19 0.74 13.28
N ALA A 45 14.75 0.73 12.02
CA ALA A 45 13.37 0.46 11.70
C ALA A 45 13.05 -0.95 12.23
N PRO A 46 12.00 -1.14 13.06
CA PRO A 46 11.66 -2.45 13.57
C PRO A 46 11.43 -3.38 12.39
N ALA A 47 12.14 -4.51 12.38
CA ALA A 47 11.92 -5.56 11.40
C ALA A 47 10.49 -6.09 11.59
N GLN A 48 9.70 -6.14 10.51
CA GLN A 48 8.35 -6.66 10.55
C GLN A 48 8.38 -8.14 10.94
N THR A 49 7.61 -8.52 11.95
CA THR A 49 7.52 -9.90 12.44
C THR A 49 6.25 -10.53 11.88
N PHE A 50 6.40 -11.40 10.89
CA PHE A 50 5.27 -12.18 10.43
C PHE A 50 5.07 -13.43 11.28
N PRO A 51 3.80 -13.88 11.48
CA PRO A 51 3.55 -15.17 12.11
C PRO A 51 4.15 -16.31 11.30
N ALA A 52 4.56 -17.38 12.00
CA ALA A 52 4.99 -18.59 11.33
C ALA A 52 3.81 -19.25 10.60
N LEU A 53 4.05 -19.77 9.41
CA LEU A 53 3.06 -20.55 8.67
C LEU A 53 2.95 -21.94 9.31
N THR A 54 1.99 -22.12 10.21
CA THR A 54 1.76 -23.38 10.92
C THR A 54 0.84 -24.35 10.19
N GLY A 55 0.11 -23.85 9.18
CA GLY A 55 -0.86 -24.64 8.42
C GLY A 55 -1.63 -23.78 7.43
N ARG A 56 -2.74 -24.32 6.93
CA ARG A 56 -3.67 -23.59 6.05
C ARG A 56 -4.51 -22.55 6.78
N VAL A 57 -4.51 -22.60 8.11
CA VAL A 57 -5.14 -21.63 8.99
C VAL A 57 -4.12 -21.19 10.03
N VAL A 58 -3.89 -19.90 10.15
CA VAL A 58 -3.04 -19.27 11.16
C VAL A 58 -3.89 -18.27 11.91
N ASP A 59 -4.46 -18.69 13.04
CA ASP A 59 -5.40 -17.89 13.84
C ASP A 59 -4.73 -17.28 15.07
N GLN A 60 -3.93 -16.21 14.89
CA GLN A 60 -3.32 -15.48 16.01
C GLN A 60 -4.32 -14.67 16.84
N ALA A 61 -5.40 -14.24 16.23
CA ALA A 61 -6.39 -13.42 16.91
C ALA A 61 -7.46 -14.23 17.65
N ASN A 62 -7.38 -15.58 17.59
CA ASN A 62 -8.32 -16.51 18.21
C ASN A 62 -9.78 -16.21 17.86
N LEU A 63 -10.04 -15.99 16.56
CA LEU A 63 -11.38 -15.69 16.04
C LEU A 63 -12.17 -16.94 15.65
N LEU A 64 -11.48 -18.08 15.50
CA LEU A 64 -12.04 -19.32 15.03
C LEU A 64 -12.20 -20.32 16.17
N ARG A 65 -13.26 -21.11 16.11
CA ARG A 65 -13.39 -22.31 16.92
C ARG A 65 -12.62 -23.46 16.27
N PRO A 66 -12.16 -24.45 17.03
CA PRO A 66 -11.41 -25.59 16.47
C PRO A 66 -12.12 -26.30 15.31
N GLU A 67 -13.44 -26.42 15.37
CA GLU A 67 -14.24 -27.04 14.28
C GLU A 67 -14.19 -26.20 12.99
N GLN A 68 -14.17 -24.87 13.13
CA GLN A 68 -14.08 -23.95 11.98
C GLN A 68 -12.69 -23.98 11.36
N GLU A 69 -11.63 -24.06 12.17
CA GLU A 69 -10.26 -24.22 11.67
C GLU A 69 -10.09 -25.50 10.87
N LEU A 70 -10.64 -26.62 11.40
CA LEU A 70 -10.64 -27.92 10.71
C LEU A 70 -11.42 -27.88 9.40
N ASP A 71 -12.61 -27.29 9.38
CA ASP A 71 -13.43 -27.14 8.18
C ASP A 71 -12.71 -26.32 7.11
N ILE A 72 -12.17 -25.15 7.48
CA ILE A 72 -11.43 -24.28 6.57
C ILE A 72 -10.18 -25.00 6.04
N SER A 73 -9.43 -25.65 6.92
CA SER A 73 -8.23 -26.39 6.56
C SER A 73 -8.53 -27.52 5.58
N SER A 74 -9.62 -28.26 5.80
CA SER A 74 -10.05 -29.36 4.92
C SER A 74 -10.49 -28.86 3.54
N LYS A 75 -11.24 -27.75 3.48
CA LYS A 75 -11.67 -27.10 2.22
C LYS A 75 -10.47 -26.58 1.43
N SER A 76 -9.51 -25.96 2.11
CA SER A 76 -8.27 -25.50 1.48
C SER A 76 -7.44 -26.67 0.94
N ALA A 77 -7.33 -27.77 1.71
CA ALA A 77 -6.64 -28.98 1.27
C ALA A 77 -7.32 -29.63 0.06
N ALA A 78 -8.65 -29.69 0.06
CA ALA A 78 -9.42 -30.21 -1.07
C ALA A 78 -9.25 -29.35 -2.32
N LEU A 79 -9.25 -28.03 -2.19
CA LEU A 79 -8.98 -27.11 -3.29
C LEU A 79 -7.61 -27.35 -3.91
N GLU A 80 -6.56 -27.44 -3.07
CA GLU A 80 -5.21 -27.70 -3.53
C GLU A 80 -5.07 -29.05 -4.22
N ALA A 81 -5.67 -30.11 -3.66
CA ALA A 81 -5.67 -31.44 -4.25
C ALA A 81 -6.36 -31.48 -5.63
N GLN A 82 -7.43 -30.72 -5.82
CA GLN A 82 -8.21 -30.70 -7.06
C GLN A 82 -7.63 -29.79 -8.15
N THR A 83 -7.02 -28.66 -7.74
CA THR A 83 -6.65 -27.60 -8.68
C THR A 83 -5.17 -27.20 -8.63
N GLY A 84 -4.43 -27.65 -7.64
CA GLY A 84 -3.06 -27.21 -7.34
C GLY A 84 -2.99 -25.86 -6.65
N ARG A 85 -4.09 -25.08 -6.56
CA ARG A 85 -4.10 -23.71 -6.04
C ARG A 85 -4.10 -23.70 -4.52
N GLN A 86 -3.30 -22.81 -3.95
CA GLN A 86 -3.17 -22.71 -2.50
C GLN A 86 -3.99 -21.57 -1.92
N PHE A 87 -4.73 -21.87 -0.86
CA PHE A 87 -5.50 -20.89 -0.11
C PHE A 87 -5.18 -21.00 1.38
N VAL A 88 -4.94 -19.85 2.02
CA VAL A 88 -4.61 -19.75 3.45
C VAL A 88 -5.46 -18.67 4.10
N VAL A 89 -5.91 -18.94 5.32
CA VAL A 89 -6.56 -17.95 6.18
C VAL A 89 -5.56 -17.53 7.26
N ALA A 90 -5.40 -16.22 7.41
CA ALA A 90 -4.57 -15.62 8.44
C ALA A 90 -5.37 -14.62 9.28
N THR A 91 -5.36 -14.76 10.58
CA THR A 91 -5.79 -13.69 11.48
C THR A 91 -4.58 -13.16 12.24
N VAL A 92 -4.49 -11.84 12.39
CA VAL A 92 -3.37 -11.18 13.06
C VAL A 92 -3.88 -10.19 14.09
N ASN A 93 -3.16 -10.08 15.22
CA ASN A 93 -3.55 -9.14 16.27
C ASN A 93 -3.29 -7.68 15.89
N SER A 94 -2.29 -7.43 15.03
CA SER A 94 -1.95 -6.07 14.60
C SER A 94 -1.29 -6.08 13.23
N LEU A 95 -1.52 -5.00 12.48
CA LEU A 95 -0.83 -4.70 11.23
C LEU A 95 0.46 -3.89 11.45
N GLU A 96 0.89 -3.71 12.70
CA GLU A 96 2.11 -2.95 13.04
C GLU A 96 2.14 -1.52 12.45
N GLY A 97 0.96 -0.87 12.39
CA GLY A 97 0.80 0.48 11.83
C GLY A 97 0.86 0.56 10.30
N ARG A 98 0.88 -0.57 9.60
CA ARG A 98 0.93 -0.62 8.14
C ARG A 98 -0.47 -0.69 7.52
N PRO A 99 -0.62 -0.23 6.26
CA PRO A 99 -1.80 -0.55 5.46
C PRO A 99 -1.94 -2.06 5.30
N ILE A 100 -3.18 -2.57 5.36
CA ILE A 100 -3.45 -4.02 5.22
C ILE A 100 -3.00 -4.56 3.85
N GLU A 101 -2.97 -3.71 2.84
CA GLU A 101 -2.50 -4.01 1.50
C GLU A 101 -0.99 -4.34 1.49
N ASP A 102 -0.18 -3.52 2.15
CA ASP A 102 1.27 -3.75 2.25
C ASP A 102 1.56 -4.98 3.12
N TYR A 103 0.84 -5.12 4.24
CA TYR A 103 0.99 -6.27 5.13
C TYR A 103 0.64 -7.58 4.43
N GLY A 104 -0.53 -7.65 3.77
CA GLY A 104 -1.00 -8.85 3.06
C GLY A 104 -0.08 -9.25 1.91
N TYR A 105 0.36 -8.29 1.11
CA TYR A 105 1.31 -8.52 0.02
C TYR A 105 2.64 -9.12 0.53
N ARG A 106 3.20 -8.54 1.59
CA ARG A 106 4.46 -9.04 2.18
C ARG A 106 4.28 -10.40 2.85
N LEU A 107 3.14 -10.62 3.53
CA LEU A 107 2.83 -11.88 4.18
C LEU A 107 2.72 -13.02 3.15
N LEU A 108 2.00 -12.80 2.03
CA LEU A 108 1.87 -13.79 0.97
C LEU A 108 3.23 -14.18 0.39
N ARG A 109 4.11 -13.21 0.19
CA ARG A 109 5.48 -13.45 -0.28
C ARG A 109 6.37 -14.11 0.77
N HIS A 110 6.25 -13.70 2.04
CA HIS A 110 7.02 -14.27 3.13
C HIS A 110 6.70 -15.75 3.34
N TRP A 111 5.42 -16.10 3.23
CA TRP A 111 4.97 -17.49 3.30
C TRP A 111 5.11 -18.25 1.98
N ALA A 112 5.45 -17.56 0.90
CA ALA A 112 5.61 -18.12 -0.44
C ALA A 112 4.39 -18.97 -0.85
N ILE A 113 3.17 -18.46 -0.57
CA ILE A 113 1.92 -19.18 -0.88
C ILE A 113 1.66 -19.21 -2.38
N GLY A 114 1.28 -20.37 -2.90
CA GLY A 114 1.09 -20.67 -4.32
C GLY A 114 2.26 -21.44 -4.91
N GLN A 115 2.06 -22.01 -6.08
CA GLN A 115 3.11 -22.74 -6.78
C GLN A 115 4.12 -21.75 -7.41
N GLU A 116 5.41 -22.05 -7.30
CA GLU A 116 6.53 -21.19 -7.74
C GLU A 116 6.42 -20.70 -9.20
N LYS A 117 5.87 -21.53 -10.09
CA LYS A 117 5.71 -21.18 -11.50
C LYS A 117 4.37 -20.56 -11.86
N GLN A 118 3.38 -20.70 -11.01
CA GLN A 118 1.99 -20.33 -11.31
C GLN A 118 1.54 -19.14 -10.48
N ASP A 119 2.18 -18.86 -9.35
CA ASP A 119 1.83 -17.77 -8.45
C ASP A 119 0.32 -17.74 -8.10
N ASP A 120 -0.26 -18.92 -7.90
CA ASP A 120 -1.71 -19.11 -7.77
C ASP A 120 -2.21 -19.16 -6.33
N GLY A 121 -1.41 -18.61 -5.43
CA GLY A 121 -1.73 -18.51 -4.01
C GLY A 121 -2.70 -17.38 -3.67
N VAL A 122 -3.52 -17.63 -2.64
CA VAL A 122 -4.46 -16.66 -2.08
C VAL A 122 -4.38 -16.67 -0.56
N ILE A 123 -4.38 -15.48 0.05
CA ILE A 123 -4.52 -15.32 1.50
C ILE A 123 -5.75 -14.48 1.81
N MET A 124 -6.60 -14.95 2.74
CA MET A 124 -7.58 -14.11 3.42
C MET A 124 -7.00 -13.66 4.75
N LEU A 125 -6.68 -12.37 4.85
CA LEU A 125 -6.09 -11.74 6.04
C LEU A 125 -7.17 -10.98 6.80
N VAL A 126 -7.27 -11.21 8.11
CA VAL A 126 -8.19 -10.52 9.02
C VAL A 126 -7.41 -9.87 10.15
N ALA A 127 -7.60 -8.58 10.35
CA ALA A 127 -7.01 -7.79 11.42
C ALA A 127 -8.15 -7.15 12.25
N PRO A 128 -8.59 -7.82 13.34
CA PRO A 128 -9.78 -7.40 14.08
C PRO A 128 -9.58 -6.08 14.82
N ASN A 129 -8.39 -5.80 15.32
CA ASN A 129 -8.11 -4.55 16.04
C ASN A 129 -8.19 -3.32 15.12
N GLU A 130 -7.73 -3.45 13.88
CA GLU A 130 -7.85 -2.40 12.86
C GLU A 130 -9.18 -2.46 12.11
N LYS A 131 -10.04 -3.44 12.41
CA LYS A 131 -11.32 -3.70 11.73
C LYS A 131 -11.16 -3.80 10.21
N LYS A 132 -10.19 -4.57 9.77
CA LYS A 132 -9.86 -4.72 8.35
C LYS A 132 -9.79 -6.18 7.94
N VAL A 133 -10.26 -6.45 6.74
CA VAL A 133 -10.13 -7.73 6.04
C VAL A 133 -9.58 -7.50 4.64
N ARG A 134 -8.74 -8.39 4.18
CA ARG A 134 -8.18 -8.38 2.83
C ARG A 134 -8.14 -9.78 2.25
N ILE A 135 -8.44 -9.87 0.98
CA ILE A 135 -8.13 -11.02 0.14
C ILE A 135 -6.96 -10.60 -0.74
N GLU A 136 -5.80 -11.20 -0.52
CA GLU A 136 -4.59 -10.98 -1.32
C GLU A 136 -4.41 -12.13 -2.29
N THR A 137 -4.08 -11.82 -3.56
CA THR A 137 -3.96 -12.81 -4.64
C THR A 137 -2.59 -12.78 -5.29
N GLY A 138 -2.03 -13.95 -5.53
CA GLY A 138 -0.87 -14.11 -6.40
C GLY A 138 -1.23 -13.82 -7.87
N TYR A 139 -0.21 -13.69 -8.72
CA TYR A 139 -0.41 -13.34 -10.14
C TYR A 139 -1.32 -14.31 -10.88
N GLY A 140 -1.13 -15.62 -10.71
CA GLY A 140 -1.95 -16.65 -11.38
C GLY A 140 -3.33 -16.81 -10.79
N ALA A 141 -3.51 -16.50 -9.50
CA ALA A 141 -4.82 -16.56 -8.86
C ALA A 141 -5.79 -15.51 -9.38
N ARG A 142 -5.30 -14.40 -9.96
CA ARG A 142 -6.13 -13.29 -10.50
C ARG A 142 -7.05 -13.71 -11.65
N VAL A 143 -6.71 -14.78 -12.36
CA VAL A 143 -7.60 -15.33 -13.40
C VAL A 143 -8.92 -15.78 -12.79
N PHE A 144 -8.87 -16.31 -11.55
CA PHE A 144 -10.01 -16.86 -10.84
C PHE A 144 -10.62 -15.85 -9.87
N LEU A 145 -9.80 -15.09 -9.17
CA LEU A 145 -10.17 -14.20 -8.09
C LEU A 145 -9.67 -12.77 -8.39
N THR A 146 -10.39 -12.08 -9.28
CA THR A 146 -10.10 -10.67 -9.61
C THR A 146 -10.43 -9.76 -8.44
N ASP A 147 -9.91 -8.52 -8.48
CA ASP A 147 -10.18 -7.50 -7.45
C ASP A 147 -11.69 -7.25 -7.29
N ALA A 148 -12.46 -7.25 -8.41
CA ALA A 148 -13.90 -7.08 -8.38
C ALA A 148 -14.60 -8.26 -7.68
N VAL A 149 -14.22 -9.51 -7.98
CA VAL A 149 -14.77 -10.69 -7.32
C VAL A 149 -14.41 -10.70 -5.84
N SER A 150 -13.16 -10.42 -5.49
CA SER A 150 -12.69 -10.32 -4.10
C SER A 150 -13.46 -9.26 -3.32
N SER A 151 -13.72 -8.11 -3.93
CA SER A 151 -14.50 -7.01 -3.37
C SER A 151 -15.96 -7.43 -3.09
N ILE A 152 -16.59 -8.15 -4.02
CA ILE A 152 -17.95 -8.71 -3.84
C ILE A 152 -17.97 -9.71 -2.68
N ILE A 153 -17.01 -10.65 -2.63
CA ILE A 153 -16.93 -11.64 -1.55
C ILE A 153 -16.81 -10.95 -0.19
N ILE A 154 -15.92 -9.97 -0.08
CA ILE A 154 -15.75 -9.20 1.16
C ILE A 154 -17.06 -8.54 1.58
N ARG A 155 -17.72 -7.83 0.66
CA ARG A 155 -18.93 -7.07 0.98
C ARG A 155 -20.16 -7.92 1.23
N GLU A 156 -20.31 -9.02 0.53
CA GLU A 156 -21.55 -9.79 0.55
C GLU A 156 -21.47 -11.00 1.50
N ALA A 157 -20.30 -11.63 1.64
CA ALA A 157 -20.14 -12.80 2.48
C ALA A 157 -19.51 -12.49 3.85
N ILE A 158 -18.49 -11.59 3.91
CA ILE A 158 -17.67 -11.38 5.10
C ILE A 158 -18.20 -10.23 5.96
N LEU A 159 -18.27 -9.02 5.41
CA LEU A 159 -18.56 -7.80 6.17
C LEU A 159 -19.91 -7.81 6.90
N PRO A 160 -21.02 -8.35 6.37
CA PRO A 160 -22.28 -8.37 7.09
C PRO A 160 -22.19 -9.16 8.41
N ARG A 161 -21.44 -10.27 8.40
CA ARG A 161 -21.21 -11.11 9.58
C ARG A 161 -20.26 -10.44 10.58
N PHE A 162 -19.18 -9.82 10.09
CA PHE A 162 -18.23 -9.06 10.93
C PHE A 162 -18.91 -7.91 11.65
N LYS A 163 -19.81 -7.18 10.98
CA LYS A 163 -20.63 -6.12 11.58
C LYS A 163 -21.58 -6.65 12.66
N ALA A 164 -22.03 -7.90 12.54
CA ALA A 164 -22.84 -8.57 13.54
C ALA A 164 -22.01 -9.20 14.68
N GLY A 165 -20.68 -9.10 14.63
CA GLY A 165 -19.75 -9.71 15.60
C GLY A 165 -19.45 -11.18 15.37
N ASP A 166 -20.00 -11.78 14.30
CA ASP A 166 -19.76 -13.19 13.93
C ASP A 166 -18.52 -13.30 13.04
N PHE A 167 -17.34 -13.19 13.66
CA PHE A 167 -16.07 -13.28 12.94
C PHE A 167 -15.82 -14.65 12.35
N GLY A 168 -16.02 -15.71 13.14
CA GLY A 168 -15.83 -17.08 12.68
C GLY A 168 -16.76 -17.47 11.53
N GLY A 169 -18.04 -17.08 11.61
CA GLY A 169 -18.98 -17.28 10.52
C GLY A 169 -18.64 -16.46 9.28
N GLY A 170 -18.13 -15.24 9.43
CA GLY A 170 -17.68 -14.42 8.32
C GLY A 170 -16.46 -14.98 7.60
N ILE A 171 -15.48 -15.49 8.35
CA ILE A 171 -14.28 -16.15 7.80
C ILE A 171 -14.68 -17.43 7.05
N THR A 172 -15.56 -18.26 7.64
CA THR A 172 -16.05 -19.50 6.98
C THR A 172 -16.81 -19.18 5.70
N ALA A 173 -17.73 -18.22 5.72
CA ALA A 173 -18.48 -17.82 4.52
C ALA A 173 -17.58 -17.24 3.41
N GLY A 174 -16.58 -16.45 3.81
CA GLY A 174 -15.55 -15.95 2.89
C GLY A 174 -14.74 -17.09 2.27
N THR A 175 -14.32 -18.05 3.09
CA THR A 175 -13.62 -19.28 2.64
C THR A 175 -14.47 -20.05 1.61
N ASP A 176 -15.73 -20.30 1.89
CA ASP A 176 -16.62 -21.02 0.99
C ASP A 176 -16.74 -20.31 -0.37
N ALA A 177 -16.89 -19.00 -0.36
CA ALA A 177 -16.99 -18.20 -1.57
C ALA A 177 -15.66 -18.19 -2.37
N ILE A 178 -14.53 -18.08 -1.70
CA ILE A 178 -13.19 -18.12 -2.32
C ILE A 178 -12.92 -19.50 -2.92
N VAL A 179 -13.11 -20.58 -2.15
CA VAL A 179 -12.90 -21.96 -2.60
C VAL A 179 -13.79 -22.26 -3.81
N LYS A 180 -15.07 -21.90 -3.75
CA LYS A 180 -16.00 -22.05 -4.88
C LYS A 180 -15.51 -21.32 -6.13
N GLN A 181 -15.00 -20.11 -6.00
CA GLN A 181 -14.51 -19.31 -7.11
C GLN A 181 -13.21 -19.88 -7.69
N MET A 182 -12.30 -20.32 -6.82
CA MET A 182 -11.02 -20.90 -7.21
C MET A 182 -11.14 -22.32 -7.79
N SER A 183 -12.26 -23.01 -7.55
CA SER A 183 -12.53 -24.34 -8.12
C SER A 183 -13.12 -24.28 -9.54
N LEU A 184 -13.45 -23.09 -10.05
CA LEU A 184 -13.99 -22.93 -11.39
C LEU A 184 -12.96 -23.24 -12.48
N SER A 185 -13.47 -23.60 -13.67
CA SER A 185 -12.67 -23.60 -14.89
C SER A 185 -12.25 -22.14 -15.25
N PRO A 186 -11.14 -21.95 -15.97
CA PRO A 186 -10.71 -20.60 -16.38
C PRO A 186 -11.79 -19.84 -17.16
N ALA A 187 -12.54 -20.51 -18.02
CA ALA A 187 -13.60 -19.88 -18.82
C ALA A 187 -14.78 -19.39 -17.95
N GLU A 188 -15.18 -20.18 -16.96
CA GLU A 188 -16.24 -19.79 -16.02
C GLU A 188 -15.78 -18.69 -15.08
N ALA A 189 -14.53 -18.75 -14.60
CA ALA A 189 -13.95 -17.73 -13.77
C ALA A 189 -13.91 -16.38 -14.50
N GLN A 190 -13.50 -16.35 -15.77
CA GLN A 190 -13.50 -15.14 -16.60
C GLN A 190 -14.91 -14.55 -16.79
N ARG A 191 -15.92 -15.38 -17.06
CA ARG A 191 -17.31 -14.91 -17.17
C ARG A 191 -17.77 -14.25 -15.87
N ARG A 192 -17.59 -14.91 -14.72
CA ARG A 192 -17.94 -14.32 -13.41
C ARG A 192 -17.15 -13.05 -13.09
N SER A 193 -15.89 -13.01 -13.47
CA SER A 193 -15.06 -11.82 -13.29
C SER A 193 -15.55 -10.63 -14.13
N ALA A 194 -15.99 -10.88 -15.37
CA ALA A 194 -16.61 -9.86 -16.22
C ALA A 194 -17.93 -9.33 -15.63
N GLU A 195 -18.81 -10.23 -15.18
CA GLU A 195 -20.06 -9.85 -14.50
C GLU A 195 -19.79 -9.06 -13.21
N ALA A 196 -18.79 -9.49 -12.42
CA ALA A 196 -18.38 -8.77 -11.21
C ALA A 196 -17.88 -7.37 -11.54
N GLY A 197 -17.05 -7.22 -12.56
CA GLY A 197 -16.55 -5.93 -13.04
C GLY A 197 -17.69 -4.99 -13.46
N GLN A 198 -18.70 -5.49 -14.18
CA GLN A 198 -19.87 -4.71 -14.57
C GLN A 198 -20.66 -4.21 -13.34
N ARG A 199 -20.93 -5.07 -12.37
CA ARG A 199 -21.63 -4.69 -11.13
C ARG A 199 -20.87 -3.63 -10.33
N GLU A 200 -19.53 -3.70 -10.29
CA GLU A 200 -18.71 -2.68 -9.64
C GLU A 200 -18.79 -1.33 -10.36
N GLN A 201 -18.75 -1.33 -11.70
CA GLN A 201 -18.89 -0.13 -12.51
C GLN A 201 -20.28 0.51 -12.36
N GLU A 202 -21.34 -0.30 -12.36
CA GLU A 202 -22.71 0.18 -12.13
C GLU A 202 -22.87 0.83 -10.76
N ARG A 203 -22.30 0.24 -9.72
CA ARG A 203 -22.31 0.81 -8.35
C ARG A 203 -21.51 2.10 -8.27
N ALA A 204 -20.33 2.16 -8.89
CA ALA A 204 -19.53 3.38 -8.95
C ALA A 204 -20.26 4.51 -9.70
N GLY A 205 -20.98 4.17 -10.78
CA GLY A 205 -21.80 5.10 -11.56
C GLY A 205 -22.98 5.67 -10.77
N GLN A 206 -23.66 4.85 -9.96
CA GLN A 206 -24.78 5.30 -9.14
C GLN A 206 -24.40 6.30 -8.05
N GLY A 207 -23.19 6.18 -7.48
CA GLY A 207 -22.68 7.14 -6.48
C GLY A 207 -22.18 8.46 -7.08
N ALA A 208 -21.68 8.42 -8.31
CA ALA A 208 -21.07 9.58 -8.96
C ALA A 208 -22.10 10.56 -9.56
N GLY A 209 -23.33 10.11 -9.87
CA GLY A 209 -24.34 10.93 -10.54
C GLY A 209 -24.97 12.02 -9.68
N LEU A 210 -25.12 11.79 -8.38
CA LEU A 210 -25.81 12.75 -7.50
C LEU A 210 -24.91 13.92 -7.07
N ILE A 211 -23.64 13.70 -6.83
CA ILE A 211 -22.70 14.74 -6.35
C ILE A 211 -22.49 15.85 -7.39
N PRO A 212 -22.16 15.57 -8.66
CA PRO A 212 -22.06 16.63 -9.67
C PRO A 212 -23.40 17.29 -9.97
N MET A 213 -24.52 16.56 -9.90
CA MET A 213 -25.85 17.12 -10.12
C MET A 213 -26.24 18.12 -9.02
N ILE A 214 -25.95 17.81 -7.74
CA ILE A 214 -26.15 18.71 -6.61
C ILE A 214 -25.20 19.91 -6.72
N PHE A 215 -23.94 19.68 -7.07
CA PHE A 215 -22.95 20.75 -7.25
C PHE A 215 -23.37 21.74 -8.35
N TRP A 216 -23.72 21.26 -9.53
CA TRP A 216 -24.20 22.11 -10.63
C TRP A 216 -25.54 22.76 -10.31
N GLY A 217 -26.45 22.08 -9.63
CA GLY A 217 -27.69 22.65 -9.13
C GLY A 217 -27.44 23.83 -8.18
N MET A 218 -26.47 23.68 -7.26
CA MET A 218 -26.09 24.75 -6.32
C MET A 218 -25.40 25.92 -7.05
N VAL A 219 -24.59 25.68 -8.06
CA VAL A 219 -23.95 26.71 -8.90
C VAL A 219 -25.00 27.48 -9.69
N ILE A 220 -25.96 26.80 -10.32
CA ILE A 220 -27.05 27.42 -11.06
C ILE A 220 -27.91 28.25 -10.11
N LEU A 221 -28.28 27.75 -8.96
CA LEU A 221 -29.05 28.47 -7.93
C LEU A 221 -28.29 29.73 -7.47
N PHE A 222 -26.98 29.62 -7.25
CA PHE A 222 -26.13 30.77 -6.88
C PHE A 222 -26.08 31.84 -7.98
N VAL A 223 -25.98 31.45 -9.25
CA VAL A 223 -25.97 32.34 -10.39
C VAL A 223 -27.34 33.06 -10.51
N ILE A 224 -28.44 32.30 -10.39
CA ILE A 224 -29.80 32.86 -10.43
C ILE A 224 -30.00 33.88 -9.29
N MET A 225 -29.61 33.50 -8.06
CA MET A 225 -29.73 34.38 -6.90
C MET A 225 -28.83 35.63 -7.01
N SER A 226 -27.65 35.50 -7.65
CA SER A 226 -26.77 36.63 -7.97
C SER A 226 -27.40 37.60 -9.00
N MET A 227 -28.11 37.07 -10.01
CA MET A 227 -28.82 37.87 -10.98
C MET A 227 -30.01 38.65 -10.35
N PHE A 228 -30.76 38.00 -9.45
CA PHE A 228 -31.86 38.68 -8.73
C PHE A 228 -31.35 39.76 -7.78
N ARG A 229 -30.19 39.57 -7.12
CA ARG A 229 -29.55 40.60 -6.29
C ARG A 229 -29.11 41.84 -7.10
N ARG A 230 -28.73 41.66 -8.37
CA ARG A 230 -28.41 42.80 -9.26
C ARG A 230 -29.63 43.55 -9.79
N ALA A 231 -30.78 42.90 -9.86
CA ALA A 231 -32.03 43.54 -10.29
C ALA A 231 -32.68 44.41 -9.18
N ALA A 232 -32.42 44.12 -7.90
CA ALA A 232 -32.99 44.86 -6.77
C ALA A 232 -32.14 46.03 -6.25
N GLY A 233 -30.98 46.31 -6.85
CA GLY A 233 -30.00 47.25 -6.32
C GLY A 233 -29.60 48.39 -7.26
N ARG A 234 -30.55 49.16 -7.80
CA ARG A 234 -30.23 50.49 -8.37
C ARG A 234 -30.71 51.57 -7.42
N ARG A 235 -29.87 51.88 -6.42
CA ARG A 235 -29.74 53.24 -5.85
C ARG A 235 -28.63 53.28 -4.81
N TYR A 236 -27.67 54.13 -5.09
CA TYR A 236 -26.81 54.86 -4.16
C TYR A 236 -25.41 54.35 -3.79
N ARG A 237 -24.42 55.08 -4.32
CA ARG A 237 -23.21 55.66 -3.70
C ARG A 237 -21.93 54.85 -3.69
N ARG A 238 -21.07 55.29 -4.57
CA ARG A 238 -19.59 55.43 -4.54
C ARG A 238 -18.97 55.40 -3.16
N GLN A 239 -18.11 54.36 -2.89
CA GLN A 239 -16.81 54.55 -2.20
C GLN A 239 -16.03 53.24 -2.17
N ARG A 240 -14.77 53.35 -2.63
CA ARG A 240 -13.51 52.70 -2.25
C ARG A 240 -13.42 51.19 -2.03
N GLY A 241 -12.59 50.52 -2.88
CA GLY A 241 -11.52 49.64 -2.47
C GLY A 241 -11.95 48.32 -1.81
N GLY A 242 -12.56 47.40 -2.59
CA GLY A 242 -12.69 46.00 -2.15
C GLY A 242 -12.00 45.08 -3.13
N ILE A 243 -11.20 44.17 -2.61
CA ILE A 243 -10.51 43.15 -3.38
C ILE A 243 -11.55 42.35 -4.16
N SER A 244 -11.38 42.29 -5.49
CA SER A 244 -12.30 41.59 -6.38
C SER A 244 -12.36 40.09 -6.00
N PRO A 245 -13.55 39.47 -5.90
CA PRO A 245 -13.68 38.03 -5.63
C PRO A 245 -12.92 37.15 -6.62
N TRP A 246 -12.64 37.66 -7.82
CA TRP A 246 -11.82 36.98 -8.83
C TRP A 246 -10.36 36.80 -8.40
N VAL A 247 -9.78 37.74 -7.64
CA VAL A 247 -8.40 37.67 -7.16
C VAL A 247 -8.27 36.58 -6.08
N VAL A 248 -9.30 36.39 -5.25
CA VAL A 248 -9.33 35.34 -4.24
C VAL A 248 -9.48 33.96 -4.88
N LEU A 249 -10.34 33.82 -5.90
CA LEU A 249 -10.50 32.58 -6.65
C LEU A 249 -9.25 32.21 -7.46
N TRP A 250 -8.58 33.19 -8.03
CA TRP A 250 -7.33 32.98 -8.76
C TRP A 250 -6.20 32.56 -7.81
N GLY A 251 -6.09 33.18 -6.64
CA GLY A 251 -5.12 32.81 -5.61
C GLY A 251 -5.33 31.41 -5.05
N LEU A 252 -6.58 30.95 -4.85
CA LEU A 252 -6.91 29.60 -4.44
C LEU A 252 -6.60 28.55 -5.54
N ASN A 253 -6.82 28.91 -6.81
CA ASN A 253 -6.49 28.03 -7.93
C ASN A 253 -4.98 27.86 -8.12
N GLU A 254 -4.19 28.92 -7.84
CA GLU A 254 -2.73 28.85 -7.88
C GLU A 254 -2.15 28.01 -6.72
N LEU A 255 -2.77 28.08 -5.53
CA LEU A 255 -2.37 27.26 -4.38
C LEU A 255 -2.65 25.77 -4.62
N SER A 256 -3.71 25.43 -5.37
CA SER A 256 -4.05 24.04 -5.70
C SER A 256 -3.19 23.44 -6.81
N ARG A 257 -2.52 24.28 -7.62
CA ARG A 257 -1.58 23.85 -8.67
C ARG A 257 -0.18 23.52 -8.16
N GLY A 258 0.18 23.96 -6.95
CA GLY A 258 1.50 23.73 -6.35
C GLY A 258 1.79 22.30 -5.88
N SER A 259 0.83 21.36 -6.01
CA SER A 259 0.99 19.98 -5.51
C SER A 259 0.98 18.89 -6.61
N ARG A 260 1.31 19.24 -7.84
CA ARG A 260 1.47 18.25 -8.92
C ARG A 260 2.77 18.49 -9.68
N GLY A 261 3.84 17.99 -9.14
CA GLY A 261 5.12 17.97 -9.84
C GLY A 261 6.14 17.11 -9.12
N GLY A 262 6.43 15.93 -9.66
CA GLY A 262 7.56 15.15 -9.21
C GLY A 262 7.34 13.64 -9.30
N GLY A 263 7.04 13.14 -10.49
CA GLY A 263 7.33 11.76 -10.81
C GLY A 263 8.83 11.62 -11.07
N TRP A 264 9.48 10.70 -10.38
CA TRP A 264 10.71 10.10 -10.88
C TRP A 264 10.66 8.61 -10.57
N GLY A 265 10.65 7.89 -11.66
CA GLY A 265 10.92 6.48 -11.69
C GLY A 265 12.39 6.23 -11.38
N GLY A 266 12.66 5.10 -10.79
CA GLY A 266 13.98 4.58 -10.51
C GLY A 266 13.83 3.13 -10.14
N GLY A 267 14.04 2.26 -11.13
CA GLY A 267 14.16 0.84 -10.95
C GLY A 267 15.41 0.52 -10.13
N GLY A 268 15.36 -0.60 -9.41
CA GLY A 268 16.46 -1.19 -8.69
C GLY A 268 16.07 -2.57 -8.24
N GLY A 269 16.26 -3.56 -9.11
CA GLY A 269 16.24 -4.96 -8.74
C GLY A 269 17.50 -5.28 -7.97
N PHE A 270 17.36 -6.03 -6.88
CA PHE A 270 18.35 -6.88 -6.26
C PHE A 270 17.54 -8.00 -5.63
N GLY A 271 17.66 -9.22 -6.07
CA GLY A 271 18.79 -10.08 -5.85
C GLY A 271 18.33 -11.07 -4.80
N GLY A 272 17.97 -12.29 -5.25
CA GLY A 272 17.55 -13.41 -4.44
C GLY A 272 18.62 -13.83 -3.43
N PHE A 273 18.15 -14.33 -2.29
CA PHE A 273 18.89 -15.29 -1.49
C PHE A 273 17.97 -16.47 -1.20
N GLY A 274 18.30 -17.56 -1.85
CA GLY A 274 17.81 -18.85 -1.49
C GLY A 274 18.45 -19.30 -0.17
N GLY A 275 17.71 -20.06 0.58
CA GLY A 275 18.10 -20.74 1.79
C GLY A 275 16.89 -21.52 2.22
N GLY A 276 16.83 -22.75 2.04
CA GLY A 276 17.56 -23.83 2.64
C GLY A 276 16.63 -24.53 3.58
N GLY A 277 16.12 -25.67 3.15
CA GLY A 277 15.44 -26.77 3.74
C GLY A 277 15.50 -26.95 5.26
N GLY A 278 14.34 -27.29 5.80
CA GLY A 278 14.16 -27.89 7.10
C GLY A 278 12.96 -28.81 7.02
N GLY A 279 13.19 -30.08 6.74
CA GLY A 279 12.16 -31.09 6.79
C GLY A 279 11.67 -31.28 8.22
N GLY A 280 10.38 -31.13 8.42
CA GLY A 280 9.70 -31.43 9.68
C GLY A 280 8.29 -31.87 9.35
N PHE A 281 7.95 -33.04 9.74
CA PHE A 281 6.66 -33.74 9.78
C PHE A 281 5.44 -32.97 9.30
N GLY A 282 4.92 -33.30 8.12
CA GLY A 282 3.50 -33.14 7.76
C GLY A 282 2.90 -31.73 7.75
N GLY A 283 3.72 -30.67 7.89
CA GLY A 283 3.26 -29.30 7.91
C GLY A 283 3.01 -28.77 6.50
N PHE A 284 1.92 -28.00 6.34
CA PHE A 284 1.66 -27.22 5.16
C PHE A 284 2.77 -26.19 4.99
N SER A 285 3.40 -26.14 3.80
CA SER A 285 4.37 -25.13 3.41
C SER A 285 3.90 -24.41 2.14
N GLY A 286 4.25 -23.15 2.01
CA GLY A 286 4.03 -22.41 0.77
C GLY A 286 4.79 -23.04 -0.39
N GLY A 287 4.18 -23.08 -1.55
CA GLY A 287 4.72 -23.70 -2.77
C GLY A 287 5.70 -22.83 -3.55
N GLY A 288 6.20 -21.71 -2.98
CA GLY A 288 7.17 -20.82 -3.63
C GLY A 288 6.53 -19.71 -4.48
N GLY A 289 5.21 -19.52 -4.41
CA GLY A 289 4.50 -18.52 -5.18
C GLY A 289 4.83 -17.08 -4.76
N SER A 290 4.64 -16.16 -5.68
CA SER A 290 4.91 -14.73 -5.53
C SER A 290 3.62 -13.90 -5.53
N GLY A 291 3.52 -12.94 -4.62
CA GLY A 291 2.39 -12.03 -4.52
C GLY A 291 2.34 -11.02 -5.64
N GLY A 292 1.15 -10.81 -6.22
CA GLY A 292 0.92 -9.83 -7.30
C GLY A 292 0.41 -8.47 -6.83
N GLY A 293 0.15 -8.29 -5.52
CA GLY A 293 -0.46 -7.06 -4.99
C GLY A 293 -1.90 -6.84 -5.48
N GLY A 294 -2.56 -7.89 -5.98
CA GLY A 294 -3.97 -7.86 -6.35
C GLY A 294 -4.86 -8.31 -5.21
N GLY A 295 -6.17 -8.12 -5.39
CA GLY A 295 -7.18 -8.46 -4.40
C GLY A 295 -7.99 -7.26 -3.94
N ALA A 296 -8.71 -7.39 -2.85
CA ALA A 296 -9.55 -6.34 -2.31
C ALA A 296 -9.44 -6.28 -0.79
N SER A 297 -9.74 -5.12 -0.25
CA SER A 297 -9.83 -4.90 1.20
C SER A 297 -11.17 -4.30 1.60
N GLY A 298 -11.56 -4.52 2.85
CA GLY A 298 -12.78 -3.97 3.42
C GLY A 298 -12.61 -3.67 4.90
N GLY A 299 -13.48 -2.81 5.44
CA GLY A 299 -13.53 -2.47 6.86
C GLY A 299 -14.97 -2.56 7.39
N TRP A 300 -15.11 -2.77 8.69
CA TRP A 300 -16.39 -2.86 9.40
C TRP A 300 -16.44 -2.01 10.65
#